data_42be11f4374fb733418b670771d1e53d
#
_entry.id   42be11f4374fb733418b670771d1e53d
#
_cell.length_a   1.000
_cell.length_b   1.000
_cell.length_c   1.000
_cell.angle_alpha   90.00
_cell.angle_beta   90.00
_cell.angle_gamma   90.00
#
_symmetry.space_group_name_H-M   'P 1'
#
loop_
_entity.id
_entity.type
_entity.pdbx_description
1 polymer ?
#
loop_
_entity_poly.entity_id
_entity_poly.type
_entity_poly.pdbx_seq_one_letter_code
_entity_poly.pdbx_strand_id
1 'polypeptide(L)'
;SDLDLSFNFNNFLGDQNLIVTTKLAGTFDGKITQNNLAGILEVEYPNDLINIYSSYGFTQENFNPETGFIFNKGINEFQFSAGYAPRFNDGLLRRLRFVPVNVEFYHDPQGKITSFEYNIVPLSVTFESNDRIDFEFSREYDRPERDFTIFNNTVIKQGEYYGNVYGIEAISNPARALYGSIGIESGDFYGGTRYTYGVEATAALSSKFGFSLGYRVNDIKFPGDELQTNEIFTRFKYTLNVNMASFLLLQWNNEINEINLNYKLNIKPSLGSDIYLVINKILSTQDGL
;
A
#
# COMPACT_ATOMS: atom_id res chain seq x y z
N SER A 1 22.60 16.28 1.51
CA SER A 1 22.45 16.66 2.93
C SER A 1 20.99 16.54 3.31
N ASP A 2 20.71 16.06 4.51
CA ASP A 2 19.38 15.85 5.05
C ASP A 2 19.31 16.33 6.51
N LEU A 3 18.11 16.72 6.89
CA LEU A 3 17.72 17.07 8.26
C LEU A 3 16.47 16.26 8.59
N ASP A 4 16.48 15.55 9.71
CA ASP A 4 15.35 14.81 10.25
C ASP A 4 15.15 15.18 11.71
N LEU A 5 13.99 15.72 12.05
CA LEU A 5 13.62 16.14 13.40
C LEU A 5 12.27 15.52 13.76
N SER A 6 12.19 14.93 14.95
CA SER A 6 10.95 14.38 15.49
C SER A 6 10.75 14.85 16.93
N PHE A 7 9.57 15.40 17.20
CA PHE A 7 9.14 15.87 18.52
C PHE A 7 7.97 15.01 18.99
N ASN A 8 8.16 14.36 20.14
CA ASN A 8 7.16 13.48 20.73
C ASN A 8 6.63 14.08 22.02
N PHE A 9 5.35 14.39 22.07
CA PHE A 9 4.65 14.93 23.23
C PHE A 9 3.75 13.83 23.82
N ASN A 10 4.21 13.17 24.89
CA ASN A 10 3.50 12.00 25.47
C ASN A 10 2.36 12.36 26.44
N ASN A 11 2.23 13.63 26.81
CA ASN A 11 1.20 14.13 27.74
C ASN A 11 0.39 15.26 27.09
N PHE A 12 0.17 15.20 25.78
CA PHE A 12 -0.65 16.16 25.07
C PHE A 12 -2.13 15.95 25.45
N LEU A 13 -2.82 17.00 25.89
CA LEU A 13 -4.20 16.94 26.39
C LEU A 13 -4.44 15.83 27.44
N GLY A 14 -3.51 15.68 28.38
CA GLY A 14 -3.58 14.71 29.48
C GLY A 14 -2.63 13.53 29.27
N ASP A 15 -3.14 12.39 28.81
CA ASP A 15 -2.39 11.15 28.60
C ASP A 15 -2.23 10.76 27.11
N GLN A 16 -2.54 11.69 26.22
CA GLN A 16 -2.51 11.44 24.78
C GLN A 16 -1.14 11.73 24.18
N ASN A 17 -0.88 11.17 23.01
CA ASN A 17 0.36 11.37 22.26
C ASN A 17 0.13 12.32 21.08
N LEU A 18 1.08 13.21 20.84
CA LEU A 18 1.21 14.01 19.63
C LEU A 18 2.64 13.90 19.13
N ILE A 19 2.80 13.62 17.85
CA ILE A 19 4.09 13.50 17.19
C ILE A 19 4.15 14.51 16.06
N VAL A 20 5.24 15.27 15.99
CA VAL A 20 5.51 16.20 14.88
C VAL A 20 6.87 15.83 14.30
N THR A 21 6.88 15.44 13.02
CA THR A 21 8.09 15.07 12.30
C THR A 21 8.30 16.00 11.11
N THR A 22 9.52 16.46 10.91
CA THR A 22 9.90 17.19 9.69
C THR A 22 11.20 16.63 9.13
N LYS A 23 11.21 16.45 7.81
CA LYS A 23 12.40 16.04 7.07
C LYS A 23 12.64 17.02 5.93
N LEU A 24 13.88 17.37 5.72
CA LEU A 24 14.30 18.23 4.62
C LEU A 24 15.57 17.64 4.01
N ALA A 25 15.58 17.44 2.71
CA ALA A 25 16.72 16.92 1.97
C ALA A 25 17.07 17.81 0.78
N GLY A 26 18.35 17.92 0.48
CA GLY A 26 18.83 18.64 -0.69
C GLY A 26 19.89 17.85 -1.44
N THR A 27 19.84 17.88 -2.78
CA THR A 27 20.83 17.29 -3.67
C THR A 27 21.62 18.37 -4.41
N PHE A 28 22.94 18.27 -4.40
CA PHE A 28 23.86 19.28 -4.94
C PHE A 28 24.90 18.58 -5.81
N ASP A 29 24.83 18.73 -7.12
CA ASP A 29 25.76 18.11 -8.08
C ASP A 29 26.76 19.10 -8.69
N GLY A 30 26.72 20.37 -8.24
CA GLY A 30 27.56 21.45 -8.74
C GLY A 30 27.14 22.05 -10.08
N LYS A 31 26.17 21.47 -10.78
CA LYS A 31 25.61 21.95 -12.04
C LYS A 31 24.22 22.52 -11.86
N ILE A 32 23.38 21.88 -11.04
CA ILE A 32 22.00 22.25 -10.76
C ILE A 32 21.93 22.73 -9.31
N THR A 33 21.69 24.03 -9.14
CA THR A 33 21.67 24.69 -7.82
C THR A 33 20.30 25.20 -7.41
N GLN A 34 19.27 24.98 -8.23
CA GLN A 34 17.91 25.43 -7.98
C GLN A 34 16.92 24.28 -8.09
N ASN A 35 15.82 24.36 -7.35
CA ASN A 35 14.73 23.38 -7.36
C ASN A 35 15.20 21.93 -7.06
N ASN A 36 16.10 21.78 -6.10
CA ASN A 36 16.77 20.54 -5.74
C ASN A 36 16.50 20.09 -4.30
N LEU A 37 15.40 20.57 -3.71
CA LEU A 37 14.96 20.24 -2.36
C LEU A 37 13.77 19.29 -2.37
N ALA A 38 13.67 18.47 -1.35
CA ALA A 38 12.47 17.74 -0.97
C ALA A 38 12.26 17.86 0.54
N GLY A 39 11.03 17.90 0.99
CA GLY A 39 10.73 17.98 2.40
C GLY A 39 9.33 17.47 2.73
N ILE A 40 9.12 17.12 3.99
CA ILE A 40 7.82 16.72 4.53
C ILE A 40 7.68 17.24 5.96
N LEU A 41 6.48 17.68 6.29
CA LEU A 41 6.02 17.95 7.65
C LEU A 41 4.85 17.00 7.93
N GLU A 42 4.95 16.28 9.04
CA GLU A 42 3.94 15.31 9.48
C GLU A 42 3.49 15.67 10.90
N VAL A 43 2.19 15.58 11.15
CA VAL A 43 1.57 15.74 12.46
C VAL A 43 0.67 14.54 12.71
N GLU A 44 0.97 13.80 13.76
CA GLU A 44 0.23 12.59 14.13
C GLU A 44 -0.33 12.71 15.56
N TYR A 45 -1.60 12.37 15.69
CA TYR A 45 -2.27 12.15 16.96
C TYR A 45 -2.69 10.67 17.04
N PRO A 46 -1.73 9.75 17.34
CA PRO A 46 -1.88 8.30 17.18
C PRO A 46 -2.52 7.65 18.42
N ASN A 47 -3.74 8.06 18.78
CA ASN A 47 -4.40 7.57 19.98
C ASN A 47 -5.51 6.56 19.64
N ASP A 48 -5.84 5.71 20.60
CA ASP A 48 -6.66 4.51 20.36
C ASP A 48 -8.11 4.83 19.95
N LEU A 49 -8.74 5.79 20.63
CA LEU A 49 -10.14 6.16 20.37
C LEU A 49 -10.26 7.11 19.17
N ILE A 50 -9.38 8.09 19.08
CA ILE A 50 -9.34 9.09 18.02
C ILE A 50 -7.91 9.10 17.49
N ASN A 51 -7.74 8.92 16.20
CA ASN A 51 -6.47 9.11 15.52
C ASN A 51 -6.62 10.18 14.46
N ILE A 52 -5.62 11.04 14.34
CA ILE A 52 -5.55 12.06 13.30
C ILE A 52 -4.14 12.05 12.74
N TYR A 53 -4.05 12.12 11.43
CA TYR A 53 -2.80 12.25 10.69
C TYR A 53 -2.94 13.39 9.69
N SER A 54 -1.90 14.21 9.58
CA SER A 54 -1.80 15.22 8.52
C SER A 54 -0.35 15.30 8.07
N SER A 55 -0.12 15.38 6.78
CA SER A 55 1.19 15.67 6.23
C SER A 55 1.13 16.63 5.06
N TYR A 56 2.22 17.36 4.87
CA TYR A 56 2.48 18.13 3.67
C TYR A 56 3.91 17.86 3.22
N GLY A 57 4.03 17.34 2.00
CA GLY A 57 5.29 17.03 1.35
C GLY A 57 5.49 17.83 0.06
N PHE A 58 6.75 18.04 -0.32
CA PHE A 58 7.11 18.56 -1.62
C PHE A 58 8.38 17.91 -2.15
N THR A 59 8.44 17.73 -3.46
CA THR A 59 9.63 17.25 -4.17
C THR A 59 9.84 18.14 -5.39
N GLN A 60 10.91 18.93 -5.39
CA GLN A 60 11.23 19.82 -6.48
C GLN A 60 11.75 19.08 -7.72
N GLU A 61 11.63 19.68 -8.89
CA GLU A 61 11.93 19.02 -10.18
C GLU A 61 13.35 18.48 -10.32
N ASN A 62 14.32 19.18 -9.73
CA ASN A 62 15.74 18.83 -9.82
C ASN A 62 16.25 18.03 -8.62
N PHE A 63 15.39 17.69 -7.67
CA PHE A 63 15.79 16.82 -6.57
C PHE A 63 16.10 15.42 -7.12
N ASN A 64 17.33 14.94 -6.89
CA ASN A 64 17.81 13.66 -7.43
C ASN A 64 18.79 12.98 -6.47
N PRO A 65 18.31 12.20 -5.49
CA PRO A 65 19.18 11.48 -4.57
C PRO A 65 19.95 10.37 -5.31
N GLU A 66 21.25 10.27 -5.04
CA GLU A 66 22.09 9.22 -5.66
C GLU A 66 21.74 7.81 -5.17
N THR A 67 21.19 7.69 -3.96
CA THR A 67 20.89 6.43 -3.29
C THR A 67 19.41 6.26 -3.02
N GLY A 68 18.55 6.71 -3.92
CA GLY A 68 17.10 6.63 -3.75
C GLY A 68 16.35 6.66 -5.07
N PHE A 69 15.10 6.24 -5.04
CA PHE A 69 14.19 6.35 -6.17
C PHE A 69 13.06 7.31 -5.80
N ILE A 70 12.72 8.21 -6.72
CA ILE A 70 11.62 9.16 -6.58
C ILE A 70 10.64 8.90 -7.71
N PHE A 71 9.40 8.60 -7.33
CA PHE A 71 8.33 8.34 -8.29
C PHE A 71 7.92 9.61 -9.05
N ASN A 72 7.72 10.71 -8.34
CA ASN A 72 7.23 11.96 -8.92
C ASN A 72 8.11 13.14 -8.47
N LYS A 73 8.51 13.98 -9.42
CA LYS A 73 9.25 15.22 -9.21
C LYS A 73 8.40 16.41 -9.61
N GLY A 74 8.67 17.60 -9.05
CA GLY A 74 7.88 18.79 -9.33
C GLY A 74 6.45 18.66 -8.80
N ILE A 75 6.25 18.04 -7.63
CA ILE A 75 4.94 17.77 -7.06
C ILE A 75 4.91 18.10 -5.58
N ASN A 76 3.76 18.54 -5.12
CA ASN A 76 3.44 18.65 -3.69
C ASN A 76 2.32 17.68 -3.36
N GLU A 77 2.36 17.16 -2.15
CA GLU A 77 1.45 16.17 -1.61
C GLU A 77 0.87 16.67 -0.30
N PHE A 78 -0.44 16.56 -0.14
CA PHE A 78 -1.13 16.79 1.11
C PHE A 78 -1.93 15.57 1.49
N GLN A 79 -1.76 15.10 2.72
CA GLN A 79 -2.56 14.02 3.29
C GLN A 79 -3.26 14.47 4.57
N PHE A 80 -4.49 14.03 4.76
CA PHE A 80 -5.22 14.18 6.00
C PHE A 80 -6.10 12.97 6.24
N SER A 81 -6.03 12.43 7.46
CA SER A 81 -6.89 11.32 7.89
C SER A 81 -7.39 11.56 9.32
N ALA A 82 -8.65 11.23 9.58
CA ALA A 82 -9.20 11.21 10.92
C ALA A 82 -10.04 9.96 11.12
N GLY A 83 -9.85 9.29 12.26
CA GLY A 83 -10.54 8.06 12.61
C GLY A 83 -11.09 8.09 14.03
N TYR A 84 -12.21 7.40 14.23
CA TYR A 84 -12.84 7.16 15.53
C TYR A 84 -13.07 5.66 15.71
N ALA A 85 -12.58 5.10 16.82
CA ALA A 85 -12.51 3.66 16.99
C ALA A 85 -12.88 3.19 18.40
N PRO A 86 -14.20 3.25 18.78
CA PRO A 86 -14.66 2.81 20.08
C PRO A 86 -14.47 1.30 20.28
N ARG A 87 -14.11 0.92 21.51
CA ARG A 87 -14.02 -0.45 21.99
C ARG A 87 -15.20 -0.83 22.84
N PHE A 88 -15.56 -2.10 22.82
CA PHE A 88 -16.60 -2.71 23.62
C PHE A 88 -15.98 -3.81 24.48
N ASN A 89 -16.48 -3.97 25.70
CA ASN A 89 -15.94 -4.96 26.64
C ASN A 89 -16.86 -6.15 26.82
N ASP A 90 -18.09 -6.08 26.29
CA ASP A 90 -19.10 -7.11 26.44
C ASP A 90 -19.76 -7.44 25.10
N GLY A 91 -20.01 -8.72 24.87
CA GLY A 91 -20.79 -9.21 23.73
C GLY A 91 -19.92 -9.74 22.57
N LEU A 92 -20.44 -9.61 21.37
CA LEU A 92 -19.85 -10.14 20.14
C LEU A 92 -18.80 -9.21 19.53
N LEU A 93 -18.97 -7.90 19.74
CA LEU A 93 -18.16 -6.86 19.13
C LEU A 93 -17.04 -6.42 20.08
N ARG A 94 -15.84 -6.37 19.56
CA ARG A 94 -14.66 -5.88 20.24
C ARG A 94 -14.38 -4.41 19.93
N ARG A 95 -14.50 -4.01 18.67
CA ARG A 95 -14.20 -2.66 18.21
C ARG A 95 -15.00 -2.31 16.96
N LEU A 96 -15.49 -1.11 16.90
CA LEU A 96 -15.88 -0.47 15.64
C LEU A 96 -14.83 0.58 15.27
N ARG A 97 -14.62 0.78 13.97
CA ARG A 97 -13.75 1.84 13.46
C ARG A 97 -14.46 2.55 12.31
N PHE A 98 -14.41 3.87 12.38
CA PHE A 98 -14.92 4.77 11.37
C PHE A 98 -13.79 5.69 10.93
N VAL A 99 -13.57 5.83 9.64
CA VAL A 99 -12.65 6.81 9.06
C VAL A 99 -13.47 7.68 8.11
N PRO A 100 -14.14 8.73 8.61
CA PRO A 100 -15.00 9.56 7.79
C PRO A 100 -14.25 10.44 6.80
N VAL A 101 -12.94 10.62 7.00
CA VAL A 101 -12.08 11.36 6.11
C VAL A 101 -10.69 10.72 6.07
N ASN A 102 -10.24 10.44 4.87
CA ASN A 102 -8.87 10.10 4.53
C ASN A 102 -8.67 10.60 3.11
N VAL A 103 -7.91 11.68 2.95
CA VAL A 103 -7.70 12.35 1.68
C VAL A 103 -6.22 12.46 1.38
N GLU A 104 -5.90 12.31 0.11
CA GLU A 104 -4.57 12.50 -0.43
C GLU A 104 -4.69 13.33 -1.70
N PHE A 105 -3.98 14.45 -1.76
CA PHE A 105 -3.97 15.35 -2.90
C PHE A 105 -2.55 15.52 -3.41
N TYR A 106 -2.42 15.41 -4.72
CA TYR A 106 -1.21 15.77 -5.44
C TYR A 106 -1.47 16.99 -6.30
N HIS A 107 -0.60 17.99 -6.22
CA HIS A 107 -0.69 19.17 -7.04
C HIS A 107 0.69 19.60 -7.55
N ASP A 108 0.71 20.22 -8.73
CA ASP A 108 1.91 20.83 -9.28
C ASP A 108 2.33 22.08 -8.47
N PRO A 109 3.53 22.64 -8.69
CA PRO A 109 3.98 23.84 -7.99
C PRO A 109 3.11 25.08 -8.25
N GLN A 110 2.27 25.08 -9.29
CA GLN A 110 1.31 26.13 -9.61
C GLN A 110 -0.05 25.94 -8.89
N GLY A 111 -0.18 24.86 -8.10
CA GLY A 111 -1.38 24.54 -7.32
C GLY A 111 -2.47 23.81 -8.12
N LYS A 112 -2.18 23.36 -9.35
CA LYS A 112 -3.13 22.57 -10.12
C LYS A 112 -3.13 21.11 -9.66
N ILE A 113 -4.29 20.59 -9.28
CA ILE A 113 -4.45 19.20 -8.84
C ILE A 113 -4.14 18.27 -10.01
N THR A 114 -3.25 17.32 -9.78
CA THR A 114 -2.86 16.26 -10.71
C THR A 114 -3.61 14.97 -10.41
N SER A 115 -3.75 14.62 -9.13
CA SER A 115 -4.58 13.53 -8.67
C SER A 115 -5.07 13.77 -7.24
N PHE A 116 -6.18 13.16 -6.88
CA PHE A 116 -6.58 13.01 -5.48
C PHE A 116 -7.29 11.68 -5.27
N GLU A 117 -7.19 11.21 -4.03
CA GLU A 117 -7.99 10.12 -3.51
C GLU A 117 -8.67 10.56 -2.21
N TYR A 118 -9.97 10.37 -2.14
CA TYR A 118 -10.77 10.49 -0.93
C TYR A 118 -11.29 9.12 -0.56
N ASN A 119 -10.66 8.50 0.42
CA ASN A 119 -10.97 7.16 0.89
C ASN A 119 -11.63 7.23 2.26
N ILE A 120 -12.76 6.60 2.43
CA ILE A 120 -13.45 6.49 3.71
C ILE A 120 -13.66 5.04 4.09
N VAL A 121 -13.59 4.76 5.38
CA VAL A 121 -14.06 3.51 5.97
C VAL A 121 -15.31 3.85 6.76
N PRO A 122 -16.51 3.76 6.13
CA PRO A 122 -17.75 4.10 6.79
C PRO A 122 -18.02 3.19 8.00
N LEU A 123 -17.52 1.97 7.95
CA LEU A 123 -17.60 1.02 9.06
C LEU A 123 -16.54 -0.06 8.91
N SER A 124 -15.80 -0.32 9.97
CA SER A 124 -14.99 -1.53 10.16
C SER A 124 -15.42 -2.18 11.48
N VAL A 125 -15.74 -3.46 11.42
CA VAL A 125 -16.24 -4.24 12.56
C VAL A 125 -15.20 -5.27 12.93
N THR A 126 -14.65 -5.19 14.14
CA THR A 126 -13.79 -6.23 14.71
C THR A 126 -14.57 -6.98 15.78
N PHE A 127 -14.69 -8.29 15.62
CA PHE A 127 -15.36 -9.19 16.55
C PHE A 127 -14.43 -9.60 17.71
N GLU A 128 -15.00 -10.16 18.79
CA GLU A 128 -14.21 -10.73 19.89
C GLU A 128 -13.27 -11.86 19.46
N SER A 129 -13.61 -12.57 18.38
CA SER A 129 -12.75 -13.56 17.73
C SER A 129 -11.53 -12.96 17.02
N ASN A 130 -11.41 -11.62 16.95
CA ASN A 130 -10.49 -10.83 16.10
C ASN A 130 -10.69 -11.04 14.58
N ASP A 131 -11.79 -11.60 14.16
CA ASP A 131 -12.22 -11.50 12.77
C ASP A 131 -12.70 -10.09 12.49
N ARG A 132 -12.50 -9.58 11.26
CA ARG A 132 -12.84 -8.21 10.89
C ARG A 132 -13.57 -8.16 9.55
N ILE A 133 -14.50 -7.24 9.43
CA ILE A 133 -15.16 -6.89 8.17
C ILE A 133 -14.99 -5.37 7.98
N ASP A 134 -14.45 -4.99 6.84
CA ASP A 134 -14.24 -3.61 6.43
C ASP A 134 -15.16 -3.26 5.26
N PHE A 135 -15.80 -2.10 5.35
CA PHE A 135 -16.51 -1.47 4.25
C PHE A 135 -15.74 -0.22 3.84
N GLU A 136 -15.50 -0.06 2.56
CA GLU A 136 -14.67 1.00 2.01
C GLU A 136 -15.40 1.70 0.87
N PHE A 137 -15.15 2.99 0.77
CA PHE A 137 -15.57 3.80 -0.37
C PHE A 137 -14.44 4.76 -0.72
N SER A 138 -14.06 4.78 -1.99
CA SER A 138 -13.10 5.73 -2.53
C SER A 138 -13.72 6.59 -3.62
N ARG A 139 -13.35 7.85 -3.63
CA ARG A 139 -13.52 8.76 -4.76
C ARG A 139 -12.15 9.18 -5.25
N GLU A 140 -11.87 8.87 -6.50
CA GLU A 140 -10.58 9.07 -7.13
C GLU A 140 -10.69 10.14 -8.23
N TYR A 141 -9.62 10.88 -8.42
CA TYR A 141 -9.41 11.75 -9.56
C TYR A 141 -7.97 11.57 -10.06
N ASP A 142 -7.83 11.39 -11.35
CA ASP A 142 -6.54 11.33 -12.01
C ASP A 142 -6.57 12.12 -13.32
N ARG A 143 -5.45 12.79 -13.59
CA ARG A 143 -5.28 13.60 -14.79
C ARG A 143 -3.96 13.28 -15.47
N PRO A 144 -3.91 12.19 -16.25
CA PRO A 144 -2.75 11.89 -17.05
C PRO A 144 -2.44 13.00 -18.04
N GLU A 145 -1.19 13.45 -18.04
CA GLU A 145 -0.72 14.55 -18.92
C GLU A 145 -0.45 14.09 -20.36
N ARG A 146 -0.41 12.77 -20.56
CA ARG A 146 -0.19 12.12 -21.87
C ARG A 146 -0.92 10.79 -21.92
N ASP A 147 -1.18 10.33 -23.15
CA ASP A 147 -1.67 8.97 -23.38
C ASP A 147 -0.68 7.94 -22.78
N PHE A 148 -1.21 6.92 -22.12
CA PHE A 148 -0.41 5.80 -21.65
C PHE A 148 -1.14 4.47 -21.90
N THR A 149 -0.38 3.41 -22.07
CA THR A 149 -0.94 2.10 -22.32
C THR A 149 -0.96 1.29 -21.04
N ILE A 150 -2.11 0.76 -20.72
CA ILE A 150 -2.29 -0.28 -19.70
C ILE A 150 -2.55 -1.60 -20.42
N PHE A 151 -2.06 -2.70 -19.85
CA PHE A 151 -2.32 -4.03 -20.39
C PHE A 151 -2.12 -4.04 -21.91
N ASN A 152 -1.20 -4.72 -22.39
CA ASN A 152 -0.72 -4.90 -23.76
C ASN A 152 -1.24 -4.00 -24.89
N ASN A 153 -2.50 -3.53 -24.90
CA ASN A 153 -3.08 -2.74 -26.00
C ASN A 153 -4.08 -1.66 -25.60
N THR A 154 -4.55 -1.57 -24.36
CA THR A 154 -5.57 -0.60 -23.97
C THR A 154 -4.93 0.75 -23.66
N VAL A 155 -5.26 1.78 -24.45
CA VAL A 155 -4.70 3.13 -24.32
C VAL A 155 -5.66 4.02 -23.50
N ILE A 156 -5.20 4.46 -22.35
CA ILE A 156 -5.84 5.53 -21.58
C ILE A 156 -5.41 6.86 -22.18
N LYS A 157 -6.38 7.64 -22.59
CA LYS A 157 -6.13 8.96 -23.21
C LYS A 157 -5.77 9.99 -22.14
N GLN A 158 -5.01 11.00 -22.55
CA GLN A 158 -4.87 12.22 -21.78
C GLN A 158 -6.27 12.81 -21.49
N GLY A 159 -6.52 13.18 -20.22
CA GLY A 159 -7.83 13.72 -19.84
C GLY A 159 -8.01 13.83 -18.34
N GLU A 160 -9.22 14.04 -17.92
CA GLU A 160 -9.63 14.08 -16.52
C GLU A 160 -10.56 12.90 -16.23
N TYR A 161 -10.20 12.10 -15.24
CA TYR A 161 -10.95 10.93 -14.86
C TYR A 161 -11.36 11.02 -13.40
N TYR A 162 -12.63 10.73 -13.17
CA TYR A 162 -13.23 10.64 -11.84
C TYR A 162 -13.76 9.23 -11.66
N GLY A 163 -13.52 8.66 -10.49
CA GLY A 163 -13.99 7.32 -10.16
C GLY A 163 -14.58 7.25 -8.76
N ASN A 164 -15.56 6.36 -8.58
CA ASN A 164 -16.05 5.94 -7.28
C ASN A 164 -15.85 4.43 -7.20
N VAL A 165 -15.23 3.97 -6.12
CA VAL A 165 -14.95 2.56 -5.87
C VAL A 165 -15.56 2.18 -4.52
N TYR A 166 -16.21 1.02 -4.47
CA TYR A 166 -16.83 0.44 -3.29
C TYR A 166 -16.18 -0.89 -2.99
N GLY A 167 -15.79 -1.10 -1.76
CA GLY A 167 -15.12 -2.32 -1.29
C GLY A 167 -15.77 -2.92 -0.06
N ILE A 168 -15.66 -4.23 0.02
CA ILE A 168 -15.91 -5.00 1.24
C ILE A 168 -14.82 -6.08 1.37
N GLU A 169 -14.21 -6.17 2.54
CA GLU A 169 -13.24 -7.20 2.84
C GLU A 169 -13.57 -7.88 4.18
N ALA A 170 -13.52 -9.21 4.21
CA ALA A 170 -13.60 -9.99 5.43
C ALA A 170 -12.23 -10.65 5.69
N ILE A 171 -11.72 -10.47 6.90
CA ILE A 171 -10.39 -10.89 7.33
C ILE A 171 -10.52 -11.75 8.57
N SER A 172 -9.97 -12.96 8.53
CA SER A 172 -9.95 -13.85 9.70
C SER A 172 -8.74 -13.57 10.60
N ASN A 173 -8.89 -13.90 11.89
CA ASN A 173 -7.85 -13.67 12.89
C ASN A 173 -6.51 -14.34 12.51
N PRO A 174 -5.42 -13.57 12.33
CA PRO A 174 -4.10 -14.08 11.94
C PRO A 174 -3.40 -14.93 13.02
N ALA A 175 -3.94 -15.01 14.25
CA ALA A 175 -3.44 -15.89 15.28
C ALA A 175 -3.87 -17.36 15.09
N ARG A 176 -4.78 -17.65 14.16
CA ARG A 176 -5.20 -19.03 13.85
C ARG A 176 -4.15 -19.74 13.01
N ALA A 177 -4.14 -21.07 13.10
CA ALA A 177 -3.28 -21.92 12.26
C ALA A 177 -3.63 -21.80 10.77
N LEU A 178 -4.91 -21.52 10.45
CA LEU A 178 -5.41 -21.18 9.12
C LEU A 178 -6.17 -19.85 9.21
N TYR A 179 -5.76 -18.87 8.43
CA TYR A 179 -6.37 -17.56 8.35
C TYR A 179 -6.27 -17.00 6.93
N GLY A 180 -7.01 -15.94 6.63
CA GLY A 180 -6.97 -15.31 5.33
C GLY A 180 -7.96 -14.17 5.20
N SER A 181 -8.10 -13.67 4.00
CA SER A 181 -9.09 -12.66 3.64
C SER A 181 -9.81 -13.01 2.34
N ILE A 182 -10.99 -12.43 2.19
CA ILE A 182 -11.76 -12.40 0.95
C ILE A 182 -12.29 -10.98 0.77
N GLY A 183 -12.11 -10.42 -0.42
CA GLY A 183 -12.53 -9.07 -0.74
C GLY A 183 -13.16 -8.95 -2.12
N ILE A 184 -14.06 -7.99 -2.26
CA ILE A 184 -14.68 -7.59 -3.51
C ILE A 184 -14.64 -6.08 -3.58
N GLU A 185 -14.19 -5.55 -4.72
CA GLU A 185 -14.25 -4.13 -5.05
C GLU A 185 -14.99 -3.94 -6.37
N SER A 186 -15.71 -2.85 -6.49
CA SER A 186 -16.41 -2.49 -7.74
C SER A 186 -16.43 -0.97 -7.88
N GLY A 187 -16.10 -0.49 -9.06
CA GLY A 187 -16.12 0.96 -9.31
C GLY A 187 -15.73 1.38 -10.70
N ASP A 188 -15.58 2.69 -10.83
CA ASP A 188 -15.13 3.33 -12.06
C ASP A 188 -13.63 3.12 -12.26
N PHE A 189 -13.18 3.07 -13.52
CA PHE A 189 -11.78 2.92 -13.87
C PHE A 189 -11.49 3.53 -15.24
N TYR A 190 -10.90 4.74 -15.30
CA TYR A 190 -10.53 5.48 -16.52
C TYR A 190 -11.62 5.52 -17.59
N GLY A 191 -12.87 5.85 -17.17
CA GLY A 191 -14.03 5.93 -18.07
C GLY A 191 -14.69 4.58 -18.37
N GLY A 192 -14.17 3.49 -17.82
CA GLY A 192 -14.76 2.17 -17.77
C GLY A 192 -15.18 1.78 -16.36
N THR A 193 -15.36 0.48 -16.14
CA THR A 193 -15.66 -0.10 -14.82
C THR A 193 -14.71 -1.24 -14.50
N ARG A 194 -14.40 -1.42 -13.22
CA ARG A 194 -13.57 -2.52 -12.72
C ARG A 194 -14.30 -3.26 -11.59
N TYR A 195 -14.27 -4.58 -11.66
CA TYR A 195 -14.62 -5.49 -10.57
C TYR A 195 -13.38 -6.26 -10.17
N THR A 196 -13.01 -6.19 -8.90
CA THR A 196 -11.87 -6.90 -8.32
C THR A 196 -12.36 -7.93 -7.33
N TYR A 197 -11.90 -9.16 -7.46
CA TYR A 197 -12.15 -10.26 -6.53
C TYR A 197 -10.80 -10.74 -6.00
N GLY A 198 -10.65 -10.79 -4.68
CA GLY A 198 -9.44 -11.24 -4.04
C GLY A 198 -9.69 -12.29 -2.98
N VAL A 199 -8.84 -13.29 -2.92
CA VAL A 199 -8.80 -14.26 -1.82
C VAL A 199 -7.35 -14.52 -1.44
N GLU A 200 -7.07 -14.51 -0.14
CA GLU A 200 -5.78 -14.93 0.41
C GLU A 200 -6.01 -15.92 1.55
N ALA A 201 -5.23 -16.99 1.58
CA ALA A 201 -5.20 -17.95 2.67
C ALA A 201 -3.77 -18.19 3.12
N THR A 202 -3.55 -18.22 4.43
CA THR A 202 -2.28 -18.51 5.06
C THR A 202 -2.45 -19.65 6.04
N ALA A 203 -1.62 -20.69 5.89
CA ALA A 203 -1.53 -21.82 6.81
C ALA A 203 -0.21 -21.77 7.58
N ALA A 204 -0.28 -21.51 8.89
CA ALA A 204 0.82 -21.64 9.84
C ALA A 204 0.89 -23.10 10.32
N LEU A 205 1.41 -24.02 9.49
CA LEU A 205 1.36 -25.45 9.72
C LEU A 205 2.20 -25.89 10.92
N SER A 206 3.23 -25.11 11.25
CA SER A 206 4.06 -25.28 12.46
C SER A 206 4.82 -24.00 12.76
N SER A 207 5.54 -23.95 13.89
CA SER A 207 6.49 -22.86 14.18
C SER A 207 7.60 -22.71 13.12
N LYS A 208 7.84 -23.77 12.33
CA LYS A 208 8.90 -23.82 11.33
C LYS A 208 8.41 -23.60 9.90
N PHE A 209 7.16 -23.94 9.59
CA PHE A 209 6.65 -23.93 8.23
C PHE A 209 5.35 -23.14 8.11
N GLY A 210 5.37 -22.17 7.23
CA GLY A 210 4.21 -21.37 6.83
C GLY A 210 4.06 -21.35 5.31
N PHE A 211 2.81 -21.34 4.85
CA PHE A 211 2.43 -21.29 3.46
C PHE A 211 1.31 -20.27 3.26
N SER A 212 1.42 -19.43 2.25
CA SER A 212 0.33 -18.51 1.84
C SER A 212 0.06 -18.68 0.35
N LEU A 213 -1.20 -18.61 -0.02
CA LEU A 213 -1.68 -18.56 -1.39
C LEU A 213 -2.66 -17.40 -1.52
N GLY A 214 -2.49 -16.59 -2.55
CA GLY A 214 -3.44 -15.54 -2.91
C GLY A 214 -3.77 -15.61 -4.39
N TYR A 215 -5.02 -15.24 -4.70
CA TYR A 215 -5.53 -15.10 -6.05
C TYR A 215 -6.35 -13.83 -6.16
N ARG A 216 -6.09 -13.04 -7.21
CA ARG A 216 -6.83 -11.82 -7.53
C ARG A 216 -7.23 -11.83 -8.98
N VAL A 217 -8.48 -11.45 -9.25
CA VAL A 217 -9.03 -11.25 -10.59
C VAL A 217 -9.53 -9.82 -10.69
N ASN A 218 -9.20 -9.14 -11.78
CA ASN A 218 -9.82 -7.87 -12.14
C ASN A 218 -10.53 -8.06 -13.48
N ASP A 219 -11.84 -7.84 -13.48
CA ASP A 219 -12.66 -7.72 -14.69
C ASP A 219 -12.82 -6.25 -15.01
N ILE A 220 -12.26 -5.80 -16.10
CA ILE A 220 -12.24 -4.38 -16.51
C ILE A 220 -13.00 -4.26 -17.83
N LYS A 221 -13.95 -3.32 -17.88
CA LYS A 221 -14.76 -3.05 -19.06
C LYS A 221 -14.64 -1.61 -19.48
N PHE A 222 -14.18 -1.39 -20.70
CA PHE A 222 -14.14 -0.10 -21.37
C PHE A 222 -15.20 -0.04 -22.47
N PRO A 223 -15.59 1.14 -22.96
CA PRO A 223 -16.41 1.24 -24.17
C PRO A 223 -15.71 0.57 -25.37
N GLY A 224 -16.17 -0.64 -25.74
CA GLY A 224 -15.65 -1.40 -26.88
C GLY A 224 -14.45 -2.32 -26.60
N ASP A 225 -14.05 -2.47 -25.35
CA ASP A 225 -12.96 -3.37 -24.95
C ASP A 225 -13.24 -4.01 -23.59
N GLU A 226 -12.86 -5.27 -23.39
CA GLU A 226 -12.95 -5.97 -22.12
C GLU A 226 -11.62 -6.66 -21.82
N LEU A 227 -11.20 -6.58 -20.58
CA LEU A 227 -9.94 -7.11 -20.11
C LEU A 227 -10.11 -7.84 -18.79
N GLN A 228 -9.50 -9.01 -18.67
CA GLN A 228 -9.42 -9.72 -17.40
C GLN A 228 -7.97 -9.98 -17.00
N THR A 229 -7.59 -9.51 -15.83
CA THR A 229 -6.29 -9.82 -15.26
C THR A 229 -6.40 -10.84 -14.14
N ASN A 230 -5.46 -11.76 -14.09
CA ASN A 230 -5.39 -12.81 -13.10
C ASN A 230 -4.00 -12.80 -12.47
N GLU A 231 -3.95 -12.72 -11.15
CA GLU A 231 -2.72 -12.72 -10.38
C GLU A 231 -2.75 -13.85 -9.35
N ILE A 232 -1.70 -14.62 -9.31
CA ILE A 232 -1.49 -15.66 -8.28
C ILE A 232 -0.18 -15.34 -7.58
N PHE A 233 -0.20 -15.36 -6.26
CA PHE A 233 1.02 -15.37 -5.49
C PHE A 233 1.05 -16.51 -4.49
N THR A 234 2.25 -17.04 -4.25
CA THR A 234 2.48 -18.13 -3.30
C THR A 234 3.72 -17.80 -2.49
N ARG A 235 3.61 -17.89 -1.17
CA ARG A 235 4.74 -17.67 -0.25
C ARG A 235 4.98 -18.94 0.56
N PHE A 236 6.24 -19.36 0.62
CA PHE A 236 6.70 -20.41 1.52
C PHE A 236 7.72 -19.82 2.49
N LYS A 237 7.52 -20.11 3.76
CA LYS A 237 8.48 -19.79 4.81
C LYS A 237 8.88 -21.09 5.48
N TYR A 238 10.19 -21.34 5.55
CA TYR A 238 10.72 -22.46 6.31
C TYR A 238 11.84 -21.99 7.23
N THR A 239 11.66 -22.20 8.54
CA THR A 239 12.62 -21.87 9.59
C THR A 239 13.23 -23.16 10.10
N LEU A 240 14.45 -23.47 9.68
CA LEU A 240 15.15 -24.69 10.11
C LEU A 240 15.46 -24.65 11.61
N ASN A 241 15.99 -23.50 12.06
CA ASN A 241 16.29 -23.21 13.46
C ASN A 241 16.34 -21.68 13.67
N VAL A 242 16.70 -21.22 14.88
CA VAL A 242 16.77 -19.77 15.21
C VAL A 242 17.78 -18.98 14.37
N ASN A 243 18.74 -19.69 13.76
CA ASN A 243 19.83 -19.10 12.97
C ASN A 243 19.66 -19.29 11.46
N MET A 244 18.63 -20.01 10.99
CA MET A 244 18.49 -20.29 9.56
C MET A 244 17.03 -20.32 9.14
N ALA A 245 16.69 -19.43 8.20
CA ALA A 245 15.36 -19.32 7.62
C ALA A 245 15.44 -19.17 6.10
N SER A 246 14.47 -19.76 5.40
CA SER A 246 14.31 -19.72 3.96
C SER A 246 12.92 -19.19 3.60
N PHE A 247 12.86 -18.37 2.56
CA PHE A 247 11.64 -17.75 2.04
C PHE A 247 11.62 -17.92 0.53
N LEU A 248 10.47 -18.31 0.00
CA LEU A 248 10.21 -18.37 -1.43
C LEU A 248 8.92 -17.61 -1.72
N LEU A 249 8.99 -16.67 -2.65
CA LEU A 249 7.84 -15.99 -3.23
C LEU A 249 7.78 -16.34 -4.71
N LEU A 250 6.61 -16.78 -5.15
CA LEU A 250 6.27 -16.97 -6.55
C LEU A 250 5.09 -16.06 -6.87
N GLN A 251 5.17 -15.31 -7.94
CA GLN A 251 4.10 -14.44 -8.44
C GLN A 251 3.93 -14.68 -9.93
N TRP A 252 2.70 -14.92 -10.34
CA TRP A 252 2.31 -15.05 -11.73
C TRP A 252 1.20 -14.04 -12.05
N ASN A 253 1.29 -13.47 -13.24
CA ASN A 253 0.30 -12.57 -13.79
C ASN A 253 0.09 -12.93 -15.27
N ASN A 254 -1.15 -13.09 -15.70
CA ASN A 254 -1.49 -13.43 -17.08
C ASN A 254 -1.24 -12.31 -18.09
N GLU A 255 -1.11 -11.07 -17.63
CA GLU A 255 -0.86 -9.90 -18.48
C GLU A 255 0.51 -9.97 -19.16
N ILE A 256 1.52 -10.17 -18.33
CA ILE A 256 2.91 -10.24 -18.78
C ILE A 256 3.35 -11.69 -19.11
N ASN A 257 2.49 -12.67 -18.76
CA ASN A 257 2.78 -14.11 -18.90
C ASN A 257 4.15 -14.50 -18.30
N GLU A 258 4.41 -14.02 -17.09
CA GLU A 258 5.66 -14.25 -16.39
C GLU A 258 5.42 -14.81 -14.99
N ILE A 259 6.36 -15.64 -14.55
CA ILE A 259 6.50 -16.04 -13.15
C ILE A 259 7.71 -15.34 -12.57
N ASN A 260 7.49 -14.49 -11.59
CA ASN A 260 8.55 -13.88 -10.80
C ASN A 260 8.85 -14.78 -9.61
N LEU A 261 10.09 -15.29 -9.54
CA LEU A 261 10.58 -16.08 -8.42
C LEU A 261 11.57 -15.26 -7.62
N ASN A 262 11.30 -15.14 -6.30
CA ASN A 262 12.22 -14.56 -5.34
C ASN A 262 12.49 -15.58 -4.24
N TYR A 263 13.71 -16.07 -4.15
CA TYR A 263 14.18 -16.95 -3.09
C TYR A 263 15.20 -16.23 -2.22
N LYS A 264 15.01 -16.32 -0.89
CA LYS A 264 15.92 -15.75 0.11
C LYS A 264 16.25 -16.80 1.17
N LEU A 265 17.53 -17.07 1.34
CA LEU A 265 18.06 -17.82 2.49
C LEU A 265 18.78 -16.83 3.40
N ASN A 266 18.40 -16.84 4.69
CA ASN A 266 19.09 -16.09 5.74
C ASN A 266 19.76 -17.05 6.70
N ILE A 267 21.06 -16.85 6.95
CA ILE A 267 21.86 -17.59 7.91
C ILE A 267 22.49 -16.61 8.89
N LYS A 268 22.32 -16.84 10.18
CA LYS A 268 22.90 -16.05 11.29
C LYS A 268 23.97 -16.86 11.99
N PRO A 269 25.25 -16.83 11.53
CA PRO A 269 26.32 -17.61 12.14
C PRO A 269 26.63 -17.23 13.57
N SER A 270 26.49 -15.94 13.89
CA SER A 270 26.68 -15.38 15.23
C SER A 270 25.80 -14.16 15.45
N LEU A 271 25.70 -13.70 16.69
CA LEU A 271 24.93 -12.49 17.02
C LEU A 271 25.52 -11.28 16.26
N GLY A 272 24.64 -10.54 15.56
CA GLY A 272 25.04 -9.37 14.78
C GLY A 272 25.62 -9.67 13.38
N SER A 273 25.66 -10.96 12.96
CA SER A 273 26.12 -11.35 11.62
C SER A 273 24.99 -12.03 10.84
N ASP A 274 24.71 -11.53 9.64
CA ASP A 274 23.73 -12.10 8.72
C ASP A 274 24.38 -12.39 7.36
N ILE A 275 24.15 -13.59 6.85
CA ILE A 275 24.51 -14.02 5.49
C ILE A 275 23.21 -14.22 4.72
N TYR A 276 23.10 -13.56 3.58
CA TYR A 276 21.96 -13.71 2.68
C TYR A 276 22.38 -14.32 1.35
N LEU A 277 21.65 -15.35 0.91
CA LEU A 277 21.63 -15.78 -0.48
C LEU A 277 20.27 -15.36 -1.05
N VAL A 278 20.29 -14.53 -2.09
CA VAL A 278 19.08 -14.07 -2.78
C VAL A 278 19.16 -14.50 -4.24
N ILE A 279 18.10 -15.13 -4.74
CA ILE A 279 17.94 -15.51 -6.14
C ILE A 279 16.64 -14.90 -6.64
N ASN A 280 16.76 -14.03 -7.64
CA ASN A 280 15.62 -13.46 -8.35
C ASN A 280 15.63 -14.02 -9.77
N LYS A 281 14.51 -14.56 -10.25
CA LYS A 281 14.38 -15.07 -11.60
C LYS A 281 12.99 -14.74 -12.16
N ILE A 282 12.99 -14.33 -13.42
CA ILE A 282 11.78 -14.16 -14.22
C ILE A 282 11.74 -15.32 -15.21
N LEU A 283 10.62 -16.01 -15.29
CA LEU A 283 10.36 -17.13 -16.18
C LEU A 283 9.20 -16.75 -17.09
N SER A 284 9.38 -16.76 -18.40
CA SER A 284 8.28 -16.60 -19.35
C SER A 284 7.39 -17.84 -19.34
N THR A 285 6.06 -17.64 -19.40
CA THR A 285 5.08 -18.73 -19.54
C THR A 285 4.45 -18.78 -20.93
N GLN A 286 4.94 -17.94 -21.88
CA GLN A 286 4.41 -17.90 -23.26
C GLN A 286 4.77 -19.16 -24.07
N ASP A 287 5.89 -19.80 -23.77
CA ASP A 287 6.39 -20.97 -24.52
C ASP A 287 6.09 -22.33 -23.84
N GLY A 288 5.23 -22.33 -22.82
CA GLY A 288 4.99 -23.49 -21.97
C GLY A 288 6.13 -23.69 -20.94
N LEU A 289 5.75 -24.19 -19.75
CA LEU A 289 6.71 -24.62 -18.72
C LEU A 289 7.38 -25.92 -19.12
#